data_d888c6be2b9644d76060be7f080f4c72
#
_entry.id   d888c6be2b9644d76060be7f080f4c72
#
_cell.length_a   1.000
_cell.length_b   1.000
_cell.length_c   1.000
_cell.angle_alpha   90.00
_cell.angle_beta   90.00
_cell.angle_gamma   90.00
#
_symmetry.space_group_name_H-M   'P 1'
#
loop_
_entity.id
_entity.type
_entity.pdbx_description
1 polymer ?
#
loop_
_entity_poly.entity_id
_entity_poly.type
_entity_poly.pdbx_seq_one_letter_code
_entity_poly.pdbx_strand_id
1 'polypeptide(L)'
;LFYPFHQNVIWTLLTGFLCIWAIDTLRKKCPVWLWIPSILLLSAVGYVLATLFMFDYYGEGVLTVIVFYLFHGKNWWQLAGQFAGLYWINVMLLAGMQIPLQLFGHAFEISEQGLALLCLPLLWCYHGRQGAHNRKIQLACYAFYPVHMLVLGILSKLIFS
;
A
#
# COMPACT_ATOMS: atom_id res chain seq x y z
N LEU A 1 -18.58 -15.43 3.03
CA LEU A 1 -17.90 -16.52 2.31
C LEU A 1 -16.42 -16.43 2.70
N PHE A 2 -15.97 -17.41 3.47
CA PHE A 2 -14.58 -17.54 3.86
C PHE A 2 -13.81 -18.09 2.63
N TYR A 3 -12.98 -17.24 2.01
CA TYR A 3 -12.12 -17.66 0.90
C TYR A 3 -10.76 -18.01 1.51
N PRO A 4 -10.38 -19.28 1.63
CA PRO A 4 -9.16 -19.67 2.34
C PRO A 4 -7.86 -19.28 1.62
N PHE A 5 -7.96 -18.80 0.37
CA PHE A 5 -6.82 -18.43 -0.46
C PHE A 5 -6.52 -16.92 -0.51
N HIS A 6 -7.27 -16.09 0.20
CA HIS A 6 -6.98 -14.68 0.39
C HIS A 6 -7.03 -14.33 1.87
N GLN A 7 -5.87 -14.15 2.44
CA GLN A 7 -5.71 -13.76 3.83
C GLN A 7 -5.98 -12.25 3.97
N ASN A 8 -6.51 -11.85 5.14
CA ASN A 8 -6.83 -10.47 5.43
C ASN A 8 -5.57 -9.56 5.34
N VAL A 9 -5.75 -8.34 4.86
CA VAL A 9 -4.72 -7.28 4.78
C VAL A 9 -3.96 -7.06 6.09
N ILE A 10 -4.56 -7.40 7.23
CA ILE A 10 -3.93 -7.32 8.56
C ILE A 10 -2.63 -8.14 8.60
N TRP A 11 -2.56 -9.30 7.96
CA TRP A 11 -1.35 -10.13 7.93
C TRP A 11 -0.23 -9.48 7.11
N THR A 12 -0.58 -8.83 6.00
CA THR A 12 0.38 -8.03 5.20
C THR A 12 0.96 -6.90 6.03
N LEU A 13 0.11 -6.15 6.73
CA LEU A 13 0.53 -5.05 7.60
C LEU A 13 1.37 -5.52 8.78
N LEU A 14 0.98 -6.64 9.43
CA LEU A 14 1.73 -7.22 10.53
C LEU A 14 3.13 -7.65 10.09
N THR A 15 3.24 -8.36 8.96
CA THR A 15 4.54 -8.78 8.40
C THR A 15 5.40 -7.59 8.04
N GLY A 16 4.82 -6.57 7.38
CA GLY A 16 5.51 -5.31 7.10
C GLY A 16 6.02 -4.63 8.37
N PHE A 17 5.19 -4.57 9.41
CA PHE A 17 5.58 -4.01 10.71
C PHE A 17 6.71 -4.80 11.37
N LEU A 18 6.67 -6.13 11.35
CA LEU A 18 7.75 -6.97 11.88
C LEU A 18 9.06 -6.77 11.12
N CYS A 19 9.01 -6.64 9.81
CA CYS A 19 10.19 -6.31 9.00
C CYS A 19 10.76 -4.94 9.39
N ILE A 20 9.93 -3.90 9.53
CA ILE A 20 10.36 -2.57 9.97
C ILE A 20 10.97 -2.63 11.36
N TRP A 21 10.34 -3.30 12.30
CA TRP A 21 10.85 -3.46 13.66
C TRP A 21 12.23 -4.13 13.68
N ALA A 22 12.42 -5.19 12.87
CA ALA A 22 13.69 -5.86 12.73
C ALA A 22 14.76 -4.93 12.11
N ILE A 23 14.43 -4.20 11.03
CA ILE A 23 15.31 -3.22 10.38
C ILE A 23 15.73 -2.14 11.37
N ASP A 24 14.80 -1.56 12.13
CA ASP A 24 15.10 -0.50 13.11
C ASP A 24 15.97 -1.01 14.27
N THR A 25 15.73 -2.25 14.69
CA THR A 25 16.55 -2.91 15.73
C THR A 25 17.98 -3.13 15.25
N LEU A 26 18.16 -3.60 14.01
CA LEU A 26 19.49 -3.80 13.42
C LEU A 26 20.20 -2.46 13.18
N ARG A 27 19.49 -1.45 12.72
CA ARG A 27 20.02 -0.10 12.55
C ARG A 27 20.63 0.48 13.84
N LYS A 28 20.03 0.18 15.00
CA LYS A 28 20.49 0.66 16.30
C LYS A 28 21.68 -0.15 16.85
N LYS A 29 21.81 -1.41 16.46
CA LYS A 29 22.80 -2.35 17.03
C LYS A 29 24.00 -2.63 16.13
N CYS A 30 23.86 -2.47 14.81
CA CYS A 30 24.84 -2.88 13.82
C CYS A 30 25.45 -1.70 13.07
N PRO A 31 26.70 -1.80 12.61
CA PRO A 31 27.32 -0.82 11.74
C PRO A 31 26.61 -0.76 10.36
N VAL A 32 26.80 0.36 9.65
CA VAL A 32 26.11 0.67 8.38
C VAL A 32 26.25 -0.43 7.34
N TRP A 33 27.42 -1.03 7.22
CA TRP A 33 27.71 -2.09 6.25
C TRP A 33 26.98 -3.42 6.50
N LEU A 34 26.43 -3.63 7.70
CA LEU A 34 25.61 -4.79 8.05
C LEU A 34 24.11 -4.49 7.95
N TRP A 35 23.66 -3.32 8.43
CA TRP A 35 22.23 -3.06 8.43
C TRP A 35 21.68 -2.72 7.03
N ILE A 36 22.47 -2.15 6.11
CA ILE A 36 22.01 -1.90 4.74
C ILE A 36 21.68 -3.21 4.00
N PRO A 37 22.57 -4.23 3.96
CA PRO A 37 22.21 -5.51 3.36
C PRO A 37 21.03 -6.20 4.06
N SER A 38 20.87 -6.00 5.37
CA SER A 38 19.74 -6.58 6.10
C SER A 38 18.39 -6.02 5.67
N ILE A 39 18.31 -4.79 5.16
CA ILE A 39 17.08 -4.25 4.57
C ILE A 39 16.66 -5.13 3.39
N LEU A 40 17.56 -5.42 2.46
CA LEU A 40 17.28 -6.24 1.30
C LEU A 40 16.88 -7.66 1.71
N LEU A 41 17.61 -8.25 2.65
CA LEU A 41 17.30 -9.60 3.15
C LEU A 41 15.93 -9.66 3.82
N LEU A 42 15.62 -8.74 4.74
CA LEU A 42 14.34 -8.70 5.44
C LEU A 42 13.17 -8.38 4.50
N SER A 43 13.40 -7.51 3.51
CA SER A 43 12.41 -7.23 2.47
C SER A 43 12.13 -8.48 1.61
N ALA A 44 13.17 -9.20 1.21
CA ALA A 44 13.03 -10.45 0.47
C ALA A 44 12.33 -11.54 1.29
N VAL A 45 12.68 -11.70 2.56
CA VAL A 45 12.02 -12.65 3.48
C VAL A 45 10.54 -12.28 3.66
N GLY A 46 10.25 -11.03 3.93
CA GLY A 46 8.86 -10.54 4.08
C GLY A 46 8.04 -10.72 2.80
N TYR A 47 8.65 -10.45 1.64
CA TYR A 47 8.04 -10.68 0.32
C TYR A 47 7.69 -12.16 0.11
N VAL A 48 8.66 -13.04 0.32
CA VAL A 48 8.47 -14.50 0.12
C VAL A 48 7.43 -15.05 1.09
N LEU A 49 7.47 -14.67 2.36
CA LEU A 49 6.47 -15.09 3.33
C LEU A 49 5.06 -14.65 2.95
N ALA A 50 4.88 -13.38 2.59
CA ALA A 50 3.57 -12.86 2.21
C ALA A 50 3.02 -13.53 0.96
N THR A 51 3.88 -13.88 0.00
CA THR A 51 3.51 -14.58 -1.23
C THR A 51 3.17 -16.04 -0.96
N LEU A 52 3.96 -16.75 -0.15
CA LEU A 52 3.71 -18.15 0.21
C LEU A 52 2.41 -18.35 1.00
N PHE A 53 2.11 -17.43 1.92
CA PHE A 53 0.89 -17.47 2.72
C PHE A 53 -0.31 -16.81 2.04
N MET A 54 -0.18 -16.39 0.77
CA MET A 54 -1.26 -15.77 -0.01
C MET A 54 -1.92 -14.60 0.73
N PHE A 55 -1.11 -13.71 1.31
CA PHE A 55 -1.62 -12.50 1.95
C PHE A 55 -2.27 -11.58 0.90
N ASP A 56 -3.22 -10.77 1.36
CA ASP A 56 -3.80 -9.73 0.51
C ASP A 56 -2.69 -8.78 0.03
N TYR A 57 -2.64 -8.48 -1.25
CA TYR A 57 -1.53 -7.78 -1.92
C TYR A 57 -0.17 -8.51 -1.88
N TYR A 58 -0.10 -9.79 -1.55
CA TYR A 58 1.10 -10.63 -1.55
C TYR A 58 2.34 -9.93 -0.95
N GLY A 59 3.52 -10.16 -1.53
CA GLY A 59 4.78 -9.53 -1.13
C GLY A 59 4.84 -8.03 -1.43
N GLU A 60 4.13 -7.58 -2.45
CA GLU A 60 4.05 -6.17 -2.89
C GLU A 60 3.49 -5.26 -1.80
N GLY A 61 2.51 -5.74 -1.04
CA GLY A 61 1.98 -5.02 0.11
C GLY A 61 3.02 -4.81 1.21
N VAL A 62 3.83 -5.83 1.50
CA VAL A 62 4.95 -5.73 2.48
C VAL A 62 6.01 -4.75 1.99
N LEU A 63 6.38 -4.80 0.71
CA LEU A 63 7.34 -3.86 0.12
C LEU A 63 6.83 -2.42 0.21
N THR A 64 5.54 -2.19 -0.03
CA THR A 64 4.93 -0.87 0.09
C THR A 64 5.11 -0.30 1.50
N VAL A 65 4.86 -1.09 2.54
CA VAL A 65 5.04 -0.69 3.94
C VAL A 65 6.51 -0.34 4.22
N ILE A 66 7.45 -1.14 3.72
CA ILE A 66 8.89 -0.90 3.89
C ILE A 66 9.34 0.37 3.15
N VAL A 67 8.85 0.62 1.93
CA VAL A 67 9.17 1.83 1.15
C VAL A 67 8.74 3.08 1.91
N PHE A 68 7.52 3.11 2.46
CA PHE A 68 7.06 4.25 3.26
C PHE A 68 7.88 4.46 4.54
N TYR A 69 8.37 3.39 5.15
CA TYR A 69 9.26 3.49 6.31
C TYR A 69 10.62 4.07 5.93
N LEU A 70 11.25 3.55 4.88
CA LEU A 70 12.60 3.95 4.46
C LEU A 70 12.64 5.39 3.97
N PHE A 71 11.62 5.82 3.24
CA PHE A 71 11.47 7.16 2.70
C PHE A 71 10.52 8.04 3.51
N HIS A 72 10.37 7.73 4.80
CA HIS A 72 9.56 8.54 5.71
C HIS A 72 10.11 9.97 5.81
N GLY A 73 9.25 10.96 5.49
CA GLY A 73 9.58 12.38 5.57
C GLY A 73 9.06 13.19 4.38
N LYS A 74 9.38 14.50 4.36
CA LYS A 74 8.88 15.45 3.35
C LYS A 74 10.00 16.14 2.56
N ASN A 75 11.24 15.67 2.67
CA ASN A 75 12.32 16.16 1.83
C ASN A 75 12.11 15.66 0.38
N TRP A 76 12.54 16.45 -0.60
CA TRP A 76 12.32 16.12 -2.00
C TRP A 76 12.80 14.72 -2.41
N TRP A 77 13.95 14.28 -1.89
CA TRP A 77 14.50 12.95 -2.17
C TRP A 77 13.67 11.81 -1.54
N GLN A 78 13.04 12.08 -0.37
CA GLN A 78 12.13 11.12 0.27
C GLN A 78 10.83 11.00 -0.51
N LEU A 79 10.28 12.12 -0.97
CA LEU A 79 9.10 12.13 -1.83
C LEU A 79 9.38 11.43 -3.16
N ALA A 80 10.56 11.68 -3.76
CA ALA A 80 11.01 10.98 -4.97
C ALA A 80 11.17 9.46 -4.73
N GLY A 81 11.71 9.05 -3.59
CA GLY A 81 11.84 7.64 -3.21
C GLY A 81 10.49 6.96 -2.99
N GLN A 82 9.53 7.63 -2.36
CA GLN A 82 8.16 7.13 -2.23
C GLN A 82 7.51 6.95 -3.61
N PHE A 83 7.61 7.96 -4.47
CA PHE A 83 7.06 7.88 -5.82
C PHE A 83 7.70 6.75 -6.63
N ALA A 84 9.03 6.69 -6.69
CA ALA A 84 9.76 5.66 -7.43
C ALA A 84 9.45 4.24 -6.90
N GLY A 85 9.41 4.06 -5.57
CA GLY A 85 9.08 2.80 -4.94
C GLY A 85 7.65 2.36 -5.23
N LEU A 86 6.65 3.25 -5.08
CA LEU A 86 5.27 2.92 -5.41
C LEU A 86 5.08 2.69 -6.91
N TYR A 87 5.72 3.47 -7.76
CA TYR A 87 5.68 3.26 -9.20
C TYR A 87 6.19 1.87 -9.57
N TRP A 88 7.35 1.51 -9.05
CA TRP A 88 7.94 0.19 -9.30
C TRP A 88 7.04 -0.95 -8.81
N ILE A 89 6.50 -0.85 -7.59
CA ILE A 89 5.63 -1.88 -7.01
C ILE A 89 4.31 -1.98 -7.80
N ASN A 90 3.61 -0.87 -8.01
CA ASN A 90 2.26 -0.92 -8.54
C ASN A 90 2.21 -1.03 -10.08
N VAL A 91 3.19 -0.47 -10.79
CA VAL A 91 3.19 -0.47 -12.25
C VAL A 91 4.01 -1.63 -12.81
N MET A 92 5.15 -1.97 -12.17
CA MET A 92 6.06 -2.99 -12.69
C MET A 92 5.81 -4.38 -12.08
N LEU A 93 5.59 -4.49 -10.77
CA LEU A 93 5.39 -5.78 -10.11
C LEU A 93 3.94 -6.24 -10.16
N LEU A 94 2.99 -5.41 -9.72
CA LEU A 94 1.58 -5.75 -9.71
C LEU A 94 0.97 -5.68 -11.11
N ALA A 95 1.43 -4.76 -11.95
CA ALA A 95 1.00 -4.49 -13.33
C ALA A 95 -0.52 -4.34 -13.52
N GLY A 96 -1.34 -5.22 -12.98
CA GLY A 96 -2.80 -5.15 -13.00
C GLY A 96 -3.43 -5.13 -14.40
N MET A 97 -4.73 -4.85 -14.44
CA MET A 97 -5.48 -4.69 -15.68
C MET A 97 -5.12 -3.35 -16.32
N GLN A 98 -4.90 -3.33 -17.63
CA GLN A 98 -4.66 -2.09 -18.38
C GLN A 98 -6.01 -1.45 -18.71
N ILE A 99 -6.19 -0.20 -18.29
CA ILE A 99 -7.38 0.60 -18.59
C ILE A 99 -7.07 1.44 -19.84
N PRO A 100 -7.72 1.18 -20.98
CA PRO A 100 -7.52 2.00 -22.17
C PRO A 100 -8.22 3.36 -21.95
N LEU A 101 -7.46 4.42 -21.88
CA LEU A 101 -7.93 5.81 -21.80
C LEU A 101 -7.68 6.52 -23.13
N GLN A 102 -8.73 7.06 -23.72
CA GLN A 102 -8.62 7.94 -24.87
C GLN A 102 -8.67 9.39 -24.40
N LEU A 103 -7.54 10.06 -24.43
CA LEU A 103 -7.44 11.48 -24.11
C LEU A 103 -6.89 12.26 -25.31
N PHE A 104 -7.61 13.28 -25.76
CA PHE A 104 -7.21 14.14 -26.89
C PHE A 104 -6.85 13.38 -28.18
N GLY A 105 -7.53 12.26 -28.49
CA GLY A 105 -7.29 11.47 -29.69
C GLY A 105 -6.09 10.51 -29.61
N HIS A 106 -5.40 10.44 -28.48
CA HIS A 106 -4.35 9.46 -28.21
C HIS A 106 -4.87 8.38 -27.27
N ALA A 107 -4.59 7.11 -27.58
CA ALA A 107 -4.89 5.99 -26.72
C ALA A 107 -3.71 5.81 -25.74
N PHE A 108 -4.00 5.94 -24.44
CA PHE A 108 -3.06 5.65 -23.36
C PHE A 108 -3.55 4.42 -22.59
N GLU A 109 -2.65 3.54 -22.25
CA GLU A 109 -2.91 2.42 -21.37
C GLU A 109 -2.39 2.78 -19.97
N ILE A 110 -3.28 2.87 -18.99
CA ILE A 110 -2.91 3.12 -17.59
C ILE A 110 -3.15 1.84 -16.81
N SER A 111 -2.14 1.40 -16.08
CA SER A 111 -2.30 0.29 -15.13
C SER A 111 -3.29 0.68 -14.04
N GLU A 112 -4.29 -0.16 -13.77
CA GLU A 112 -5.25 0.02 -12.68
C GLU A 112 -4.54 0.27 -11.35
N GLN A 113 -3.50 -0.51 -11.06
CA GLN A 113 -2.70 -0.36 -9.85
C GLN A 113 -1.87 0.94 -9.84
N GLY A 114 -1.56 1.50 -11.01
CA GLY A 114 -0.89 2.81 -11.13
C GLY A 114 -1.70 3.96 -10.55
N LEU A 115 -3.03 3.85 -10.46
CA LEU A 115 -3.90 4.83 -9.80
C LEU A 115 -3.58 5.00 -8.31
N ALA A 116 -2.95 4.01 -7.67
CA ALA A 116 -2.47 4.12 -6.29
C ALA A 116 -1.49 5.28 -6.09
N LEU A 117 -0.76 5.69 -7.15
CA LEU A 117 0.14 6.85 -7.09
C LEU A 117 -0.60 8.17 -6.81
N LEU A 118 -1.89 8.26 -7.13
CA LEU A 118 -2.71 9.45 -6.85
C LEU A 118 -2.92 9.68 -5.35
N CYS A 119 -2.68 8.69 -4.50
CA CYS A 119 -2.75 8.89 -3.05
C CYS A 119 -1.56 9.69 -2.50
N LEU A 120 -0.40 9.71 -3.20
CA LEU A 120 0.82 10.38 -2.72
C LEU A 120 0.62 11.88 -2.48
N PRO A 121 0.06 12.68 -3.40
CA PRO A 121 -0.20 14.09 -3.13
C PRO A 121 -1.05 14.32 -1.86
N LEU A 122 -2.04 13.48 -1.62
CA LEU A 122 -2.88 13.55 -0.42
C LEU A 122 -2.06 13.26 0.85
N LEU A 123 -1.20 12.24 0.81
CA LEU A 123 -0.28 11.91 1.92
C LEU A 123 0.74 13.03 2.16
N TRP A 124 1.27 13.65 1.12
CA TRP A 124 2.23 14.75 1.22
C TRP A 124 1.60 16.03 1.79
N CYS A 125 0.33 16.30 1.46
CA CYS A 125 -0.43 17.39 2.04
C CYS A 125 -0.80 17.18 3.51
N TYR A 126 -0.74 15.95 4.02
CA TYR A 126 -1.06 15.67 5.41
C TYR A 126 0.02 16.21 6.36
N HIS A 127 -0.38 17.03 7.33
CA HIS A 127 0.53 17.72 8.26
C HIS A 127 0.66 17.01 9.63
N GLY A 128 0.21 15.76 9.76
CA GLY A 128 0.30 15.01 11.01
C GLY A 128 -0.60 15.54 12.13
N ARG A 129 -1.48 16.49 11.86
CA ARG A 129 -2.42 17.00 12.86
C ARG A 129 -3.67 16.15 12.87
N GLN A 130 -4.05 15.71 14.06
CA GLN A 130 -5.34 15.04 14.25
C GLN A 130 -6.45 16.02 13.90
N GLY A 131 -7.34 15.63 13.00
CA GLY A 131 -8.52 16.42 12.66
C GLY A 131 -9.51 16.55 13.85
N ALA A 132 -10.66 17.16 13.61
CA ALA A 132 -11.69 17.32 14.63
C ALA A 132 -12.06 15.95 15.23
N HIS A 133 -11.69 15.74 16.50
CA HIS A 133 -11.97 14.52 17.24
C HIS A 133 -13.39 14.58 17.83
N ASN A 134 -14.38 14.35 16.95
CA ASN A 134 -15.78 14.32 17.33
C ASN A 134 -16.32 12.89 17.18
N ARG A 135 -17.08 12.42 18.17
CA ARG A 135 -17.71 11.09 18.16
C ARG A 135 -18.56 10.83 16.92
N LYS A 136 -19.17 11.88 16.35
CA LYS A 136 -19.95 11.80 15.10
C LYS A 136 -19.08 11.50 13.90
N ILE A 137 -17.90 12.13 13.80
CA ILE A 137 -16.93 11.90 12.70
C ILE A 137 -16.36 10.50 12.84
N GLN A 138 -16.01 10.05 14.03
CA GLN A 138 -15.55 8.69 14.30
C GLN A 138 -16.58 7.66 13.83
N LEU A 139 -17.84 7.84 14.23
CA LEU A 139 -18.92 6.94 13.83
C LEU A 139 -19.13 6.94 12.30
N ALA A 140 -19.07 8.11 11.65
CA ALA A 140 -19.15 8.23 10.20
C ALA A 140 -18.01 7.48 9.50
N CYS A 141 -16.77 7.58 10.00
CA CYS A 141 -15.62 6.85 9.45
C CYS A 141 -15.79 5.33 9.61
N TYR A 142 -16.27 4.85 10.75
CA TYR A 142 -16.52 3.42 10.95
C TYR A 142 -17.69 2.89 10.11
N ALA A 143 -18.74 3.70 9.93
CA ALA A 143 -19.90 3.34 9.12
C ALA A 143 -19.59 3.40 7.61
N PHE A 144 -18.62 4.20 7.19
CA PHE A 144 -18.29 4.41 5.79
C PHE A 144 -18.00 3.09 5.06
N TYR A 145 -17.17 2.23 5.64
CA TYR A 145 -16.79 0.97 5.00
C TYR A 145 -17.98 0.03 4.77
N PRO A 146 -18.81 -0.33 5.77
CA PRO A 146 -19.96 -1.18 5.53
C PRO A 146 -21.02 -0.53 4.63
N VAL A 147 -21.23 0.78 4.75
CA VAL A 147 -22.24 1.48 3.94
C VAL A 147 -21.85 1.52 2.48
N HIS A 148 -20.60 1.89 2.13
CA HIS A 148 -20.20 1.94 0.73
C HIS A 148 -20.18 0.55 0.08
N MET A 149 -19.80 -0.51 0.81
CA MET A 149 -19.86 -1.89 0.32
C MET A 149 -21.31 -2.33 0.04
N LEU A 150 -22.26 -1.93 0.90
CA LEU A 150 -23.68 -2.17 0.69
C LEU A 150 -24.20 -1.43 -0.57
N VAL A 151 -23.83 -0.16 -0.72
CA VAL A 151 -24.20 0.66 -1.90
C VAL A 151 -23.64 0.03 -3.17
N LEU A 152 -22.36 -0.35 -3.19
CA LEU A 152 -21.75 -1.00 -4.35
C LEU A 152 -22.40 -2.36 -4.67
N GLY A 153 -22.74 -3.14 -3.64
CA GLY A 153 -23.44 -4.42 -3.82
C GLY A 153 -24.85 -4.25 -4.42
N ILE A 154 -25.58 -3.23 -3.99
CA ILE A 154 -26.89 -2.90 -4.55
C ILE A 154 -26.77 -2.40 -5.99
N LEU A 155 -25.84 -1.48 -6.25
CA LEU A 155 -25.58 -0.95 -7.60
C LEU A 155 -25.18 -2.05 -8.57
N SER A 156 -24.27 -2.95 -8.15
CA SER A 156 -23.86 -4.09 -8.96
C SER A 156 -25.06 -4.98 -9.33
N LYS A 157 -25.95 -5.26 -8.38
CA LYS A 157 -27.17 -6.01 -8.66
C LYS A 157 -28.11 -5.30 -9.64
N LEU A 158 -28.24 -3.97 -9.53
CA LEU A 158 -29.12 -3.21 -10.41
C LEU A 158 -28.59 -3.07 -11.83
N ILE A 159 -27.26 -3.03 -12.00
CA ILE A 159 -26.60 -2.84 -13.32
C ILE A 159 -26.45 -4.18 -14.07
N PHE A 160 -26.22 -5.27 -13.34
CA PHE A 160 -25.92 -6.59 -13.94
C PHE A 160 -27.03 -7.61 -13.76
N SER A 161 -28.22 -7.24 -13.28
CA SER A 161 -29.44 -8.01 -13.25
C SER A 161 -30.32 -7.64 -14.44
#